data_c732a69bcd2af048ee23c0723b85e2f0
#
_entry.id   c732a69bcd2af048ee23c0723b85e2f0
#
_cell.length_a   1.000
_cell.length_b   1.000
_cell.length_c   1.000
_cell.angle_alpha   90.00
_cell.angle_beta   90.00
_cell.angle_gamma   90.00
#
_symmetry.space_group_name_H-M   'P 1'
#
loop_
_entity.id
_entity.type
_entity.pdbx_description
1 polymer ?
#
loop_
_entity_poly.entity_id
_entity_poly.type
_entity_poly.pdbx_seq_one_letter_code
_entity_poly.pdbx_strand_id
1 'polypeptide(L)'
;MASVRNAASTLERFSRLFRHDLGNVIGVIHVQALPGTPCSNNDVTRIIEDATREAAIFKDLGVDGVIVENMHDVPYLQADSVGPEITAAMTAVCIQVKKLLTPSPVGIQILAGANKHAMAVAKAANLEFIRVEGFVFSHVADEGLMNACAGDLMRYRHSIGADNVMVLADIKKKHSAHAITADVDIVETAQAAKFFLADGVIVTGPATGQIASTKEVKAVLQNTQMPVLVGSGVTAENYDQYRAAHAVIVGSALKEGGHWTNRLDERRVKQFMERVKEVRKKHVDATMII
;
A
#
# COMPACT_ATOMS: atom_id res chain seq x y z
N MET A 1 35.82 15.38 3.83
CA MET A 1 35.34 14.01 3.79
C MET A 1 33.99 13.95 4.49
N ALA A 2 32.90 13.92 3.75
CA ALA A 2 31.58 13.83 4.34
C ALA A 2 31.41 12.41 4.92
N SER A 3 31.11 12.33 6.20
CA SER A 3 30.76 11.12 6.91
C SER A 3 29.63 10.41 6.15
N VAL A 4 29.90 9.26 5.58
CA VAL A 4 28.86 8.31 5.13
C VAL A 4 28.13 7.89 6.39
N ARG A 5 27.05 8.60 6.73
CA ARG A 5 26.13 8.12 7.75
C ARG A 5 25.63 6.77 7.27
N ASN A 6 25.86 5.73 8.06
CA ASN A 6 25.31 4.40 7.87
C ASN A 6 23.77 4.57 7.86
N ALA A 7 23.17 4.77 6.68
CA ALA A 7 21.74 4.84 6.56
C ALA A 7 21.17 3.46 6.93
N ALA A 8 20.19 3.43 7.83
CA ALA A 8 19.50 2.21 8.19
C ALA A 8 19.00 1.50 6.91
N SER A 9 19.13 0.18 6.86
CA SER A 9 18.61 -0.60 5.72
C SER A 9 17.10 -0.40 5.58
N THR A 10 16.55 -0.66 4.40
CA THR A 10 15.10 -0.54 4.18
C THR A 10 14.31 -1.50 5.07
N LEU A 11 14.87 -2.67 5.40
CA LEU A 11 14.29 -3.60 6.36
C LEU A 11 14.25 -3.01 7.76
N GLU A 12 15.35 -2.42 8.24
CA GLU A 12 15.37 -1.75 9.55
C GLU A 12 14.39 -0.57 9.62
N ARG A 13 14.29 0.22 8.53
CA ARG A 13 13.31 1.30 8.46
C ARG A 13 11.89 0.77 8.56
N PHE A 14 11.58 -0.32 7.86
CA PHE A 14 10.27 -0.98 7.91
C PHE A 14 9.96 -1.52 9.31
N SER A 15 10.88 -2.27 9.92
CA SER A 15 10.70 -2.83 11.28
C SER A 15 10.54 -1.77 12.36
N ARG A 16 11.06 -0.55 12.15
CA ARG A 16 10.81 0.57 13.07
C ARG A 16 9.42 1.17 12.95
N LEU A 17 8.77 1.02 11.79
CA LEU A 17 7.41 1.54 11.55
C LEU A 17 6.34 0.58 12.08
N PHE A 18 6.55 -0.71 11.93
CA PHE A 18 5.56 -1.72 12.25
C PHE A 18 5.91 -2.47 13.55
N ARG A 19 4.89 -3.02 14.21
CA ARG A 19 5.03 -3.70 15.50
C ARG A 19 5.69 -5.08 15.40
N HIS A 20 5.66 -5.68 14.22
CA HIS A 20 6.16 -7.02 13.96
C HIS A 20 7.13 -7.00 12.78
N ASP A 21 8.14 -7.86 12.81
CA ASP A 21 9.07 -7.98 11.69
C ASP A 21 8.40 -8.58 10.44
N LEU A 22 7.47 -9.51 10.65
CA LEU A 22 6.73 -10.20 9.60
C LEU A 22 5.22 -10.24 9.90
N GLY A 23 4.44 -10.44 8.85
CA GLY A 23 3.01 -10.66 8.94
C GLY A 23 2.21 -9.47 9.50
N ASN A 24 2.68 -8.24 9.27
CA ASN A 24 1.89 -7.06 9.61
C ASN A 24 0.63 -6.96 8.75
N VAL A 25 -0.43 -6.41 9.28
CA VAL A 25 -1.69 -6.17 8.58
C VAL A 25 -1.86 -4.68 8.32
N ILE A 26 -1.98 -4.32 7.05
CA ILE A 26 -2.28 -2.96 6.60
C ILE A 26 -3.71 -2.95 6.08
N GLY A 27 -4.62 -2.28 6.80
CA GLY A 27 -6.00 -2.09 6.37
C GLY A 27 -6.09 -1.01 5.29
N VAL A 28 -7.05 -1.13 4.37
CA VAL A 28 -7.26 -0.13 3.30
C VAL A 28 -8.51 0.69 3.57
N ILE A 29 -8.36 2.01 3.65
CA ILE A 29 -9.46 2.97 3.61
C ILE A 29 -9.69 3.34 2.14
N HIS A 30 -10.79 2.89 1.56
CA HIS A 30 -11.24 3.28 0.22
C HIS A 30 -12.02 4.60 0.34
N VAL A 31 -11.34 5.72 0.07
CA VAL A 31 -11.95 7.05 0.11
C VAL A 31 -13.06 7.14 -0.93
N GLN A 32 -14.20 7.71 -0.53
CA GLN A 32 -15.33 7.95 -1.43
C GLN A 32 -14.94 8.90 -2.57
N ALA A 33 -15.71 8.86 -3.67
CA ALA A 33 -15.42 9.62 -4.88
C ALA A 33 -15.18 11.11 -4.57
N LEU A 34 -13.99 11.59 -4.92
CA LEU A 34 -13.51 12.93 -4.63
C LEU A 34 -14.12 13.96 -5.62
N PRO A 35 -14.15 15.26 -5.25
CA PRO A 35 -14.56 16.31 -6.17
C PRO A 35 -13.85 16.22 -7.53
N GLY A 36 -14.61 16.42 -8.60
CA GLY A 36 -14.09 16.26 -9.97
C GLY A 36 -14.36 14.89 -10.60
N THR A 37 -14.64 13.85 -9.81
CA THR A 37 -15.02 12.53 -10.31
C THR A 37 -16.51 12.43 -10.63
N PRO A 38 -16.92 11.64 -11.65
CA PRO A 38 -18.34 11.54 -12.07
C PRO A 38 -19.30 11.09 -10.97
N CYS A 39 -18.83 10.24 -10.04
CA CYS A 39 -19.65 9.70 -8.95
C CYS A 39 -19.55 10.51 -7.65
N SER A 40 -18.87 11.66 -7.64
CA SER A 40 -18.73 12.50 -6.45
C SER A 40 -20.01 13.26 -6.13
N ASN A 41 -20.32 13.36 -4.85
CA ASN A 41 -21.33 14.29 -4.35
C ASN A 41 -20.74 15.64 -3.91
N ASN A 42 -19.42 15.83 -4.10
CA ASN A 42 -18.65 17.02 -3.74
C ASN A 42 -18.67 17.40 -2.24
N ASP A 43 -19.07 16.50 -1.36
CA ASP A 43 -19.09 16.71 0.09
C ASP A 43 -17.80 16.21 0.75
N VAL A 44 -16.77 17.03 0.73
CA VAL A 44 -15.45 16.69 1.29
C VAL A 44 -15.54 16.46 2.81
N THR A 45 -16.43 17.17 3.51
CA THR A 45 -16.60 16.97 4.95
C THR A 45 -17.07 15.55 5.26
N ARG A 46 -18.09 15.08 4.54
CA ARG A 46 -18.59 13.71 4.69
C ARG A 46 -17.56 12.67 4.30
N ILE A 47 -16.78 12.92 3.25
CA ILE A 47 -15.69 12.03 2.83
C ILE A 47 -14.65 11.86 3.96
N ILE A 48 -14.28 12.97 4.63
CA ILE A 48 -13.37 12.94 5.79
C ILE A 48 -13.99 12.17 6.96
N GLU A 49 -15.28 12.39 7.26
CA GLU A 49 -15.98 11.69 8.33
C GLU A 49 -16.05 10.18 8.10
N ASP A 50 -16.35 9.76 6.88
CA ASP A 50 -16.40 8.33 6.52
C ASP A 50 -15.02 7.68 6.62
N ALA A 51 -13.96 8.32 6.13
CA ALA A 51 -12.60 7.83 6.23
C ALA A 51 -12.10 7.73 7.68
N THR A 52 -12.42 8.73 8.50
CA THR A 52 -12.06 8.71 9.93
C THR A 52 -12.83 7.67 10.72
N ARG A 53 -14.08 7.37 10.35
CA ARG A 53 -14.86 6.27 10.95
C ARG A 53 -14.22 4.91 10.66
N GLU A 54 -13.80 4.65 9.42
CA GLU A 54 -13.07 3.42 9.08
C GLU A 54 -11.73 3.35 9.83
N ALA A 55 -11.00 4.46 9.92
CA ALA A 55 -9.76 4.54 10.69
C ALA A 55 -9.95 4.20 12.18
N ALA A 56 -11.05 4.66 12.80
CA ALA A 56 -11.37 4.33 14.19
C ALA A 56 -11.57 2.82 14.37
N ILE A 57 -12.31 2.17 13.48
CA ILE A 57 -12.52 0.72 13.51
C ILE A 57 -11.17 -0.03 13.41
N PHE A 58 -10.30 0.37 12.49
CA PHE A 58 -8.99 -0.24 12.36
C PHE A 58 -8.11 -0.07 13.61
N LYS A 59 -8.16 1.11 14.23
CA LYS A 59 -7.46 1.39 15.48
C LYS A 59 -7.95 0.50 16.62
N ASP A 60 -9.25 0.45 16.83
CA ASP A 60 -9.87 -0.26 17.96
C ASP A 60 -9.68 -1.78 17.85
N LEU A 61 -9.63 -2.31 16.64
CA LEU A 61 -9.40 -3.73 16.37
C LEU A 61 -7.93 -4.10 16.23
N GLY A 62 -7.02 -3.13 16.33
CA GLY A 62 -5.58 -3.38 16.43
C GLY A 62 -4.91 -3.76 15.12
N VAL A 63 -5.37 -3.22 13.98
CA VAL A 63 -4.68 -3.32 12.69
C VAL A 63 -3.33 -2.60 12.79
N ASP A 64 -2.27 -3.18 12.21
CA ASP A 64 -0.90 -2.71 12.44
C ASP A 64 -0.57 -1.39 11.72
N GLY A 65 -1.23 -1.14 10.58
CA GLY A 65 -1.10 0.09 9.81
C GLY A 65 -2.26 0.27 8.84
N VAL A 66 -2.35 1.43 8.21
CA VAL A 66 -3.42 1.76 7.27
C VAL A 66 -2.85 2.40 6.01
N ILE A 67 -3.47 2.13 4.87
CA ILE A 67 -3.25 2.87 3.62
C ILE A 67 -4.57 3.54 3.19
N VAL A 68 -4.48 4.80 2.77
CA VAL A 68 -5.61 5.59 2.26
C VAL A 68 -5.53 5.62 0.74
N GLU A 69 -6.58 5.14 0.06
CA GLU A 69 -6.62 5.05 -1.40
C GLU A 69 -7.89 5.73 -1.94
N ASN A 70 -7.77 6.55 -3.00
CA ASN A 70 -8.91 7.18 -3.68
C ASN A 70 -9.64 6.19 -4.61
N MET A 71 -9.98 5.03 -4.09
CA MET A 71 -10.48 3.87 -4.86
C MET A 71 -11.82 4.13 -5.58
N HIS A 72 -12.63 5.09 -5.09
CA HIS A 72 -13.93 5.41 -5.71
C HIS A 72 -13.85 6.49 -6.80
N ASP A 73 -12.65 6.98 -7.15
CA ASP A 73 -12.44 7.99 -8.20
C ASP A 73 -12.55 7.40 -9.63
N VAL A 74 -13.50 6.51 -9.85
CA VAL A 74 -13.72 5.83 -11.13
C VAL A 74 -14.45 6.76 -12.11
N PRO A 75 -13.99 6.84 -13.40
CA PRO A 75 -12.79 6.23 -13.98
C PRO A 75 -11.51 6.99 -13.60
N TYR A 76 -10.43 6.23 -13.33
CA TYR A 76 -9.16 6.83 -12.92
C TYR A 76 -8.49 7.62 -14.06
N LEU A 77 -7.79 8.67 -13.69
CA LEU A 77 -6.95 9.46 -14.57
C LEU A 77 -5.47 9.05 -14.42
N GLN A 78 -4.72 9.11 -15.52
CA GLN A 78 -3.26 9.04 -15.41
C GLN A 78 -2.72 10.27 -14.66
N ALA A 79 -1.55 10.13 -14.03
CA ALA A 79 -0.93 11.12 -13.15
C ALA A 79 -0.92 12.56 -13.69
N ASP A 80 -0.62 12.72 -14.98
CA ASP A 80 -0.50 14.03 -15.62
C ASP A 80 -1.85 14.76 -15.81
N SER A 81 -2.96 14.02 -15.66
CA SER A 81 -4.33 14.54 -15.78
C SER A 81 -5.02 14.73 -14.42
N VAL A 82 -4.39 14.30 -13.32
CA VAL A 82 -4.94 14.47 -11.97
C VAL A 82 -4.90 15.93 -11.56
N GLY A 83 -6.05 16.50 -11.22
CA GLY A 83 -6.18 17.89 -10.82
C GLY A 83 -5.77 18.16 -9.36
N PRO A 84 -5.57 19.44 -8.99
CA PRO A 84 -5.20 19.83 -7.63
C PRO A 84 -6.28 19.50 -6.60
N GLU A 85 -7.55 19.38 -6.98
CA GLU A 85 -8.67 19.02 -6.11
C GLU A 85 -8.46 17.65 -5.46
N ILE A 86 -7.93 16.68 -6.18
CA ILE A 86 -7.64 15.33 -5.66
C ILE A 86 -6.54 15.40 -4.60
N THR A 87 -5.43 16.09 -4.90
CA THR A 87 -4.34 16.28 -3.93
C THR A 87 -4.81 17.01 -2.68
N ALA A 88 -5.60 18.07 -2.84
CA ALA A 88 -6.12 18.87 -1.73
C ALA A 88 -7.07 18.04 -0.84
N ALA A 89 -8.04 17.34 -1.43
CA ALA A 89 -8.99 16.52 -0.69
C ALA A 89 -8.30 15.34 0.01
N MET A 90 -7.40 14.62 -0.68
CA MET A 90 -6.63 13.53 -0.07
C MET A 90 -5.74 14.02 1.07
N THR A 91 -5.17 15.23 0.98
CA THR A 91 -4.40 15.81 2.08
C THR A 91 -5.29 16.03 3.31
N ALA A 92 -6.48 16.61 3.11
CA ALA A 92 -7.43 16.85 4.21
C ALA A 92 -7.85 15.54 4.90
N VAL A 93 -8.17 14.50 4.13
CA VAL A 93 -8.49 13.16 4.64
C VAL A 93 -7.31 12.58 5.42
N CYS A 94 -6.12 12.57 4.81
CA CYS A 94 -4.93 11.95 5.40
C CYS A 94 -4.49 12.61 6.71
N ILE A 95 -4.60 13.93 6.84
CA ILE A 95 -4.30 14.64 8.09
C ILE A 95 -5.20 14.12 9.24
N GLN A 96 -6.50 13.97 9.01
CA GLN A 96 -7.43 13.50 10.05
C GLN A 96 -7.22 12.02 10.39
N VAL A 97 -7.05 11.17 9.37
CA VAL A 97 -6.72 9.75 9.55
C VAL A 97 -5.42 9.58 10.34
N LYS A 98 -4.36 10.31 9.96
CA LYS A 98 -3.05 10.26 10.64
C LYS A 98 -3.14 10.70 12.09
N LYS A 99 -3.83 11.80 12.37
CA LYS A 99 -4.05 12.28 13.74
C LYS A 99 -4.72 11.23 14.62
N LEU A 100 -5.72 10.51 14.08
CA LEU A 100 -6.44 9.47 14.80
C LEU A 100 -5.59 8.23 15.05
N LEU A 101 -4.81 7.80 14.05
CA LEU A 101 -4.07 6.53 14.08
C LEU A 101 -2.71 6.60 14.75
N THR A 102 -2.16 7.79 15.00
CA THR A 102 -0.84 7.92 15.66
C THR A 102 -0.80 7.10 16.97
N PRO A 103 0.24 6.24 17.20
CA PRO A 103 1.50 6.14 16.47
C PRO A 103 1.53 5.11 15.31
N SER A 104 0.43 4.46 14.98
CA SER A 104 0.42 3.46 13.89
C SER A 104 0.76 4.10 12.54
N PRO A 105 1.51 3.40 11.66
CA PRO A 105 1.88 3.93 10.36
C PRO A 105 0.69 4.09 9.42
N VAL A 106 0.69 5.19 8.69
CA VAL A 106 -0.30 5.50 7.65
C VAL A 106 0.41 5.75 6.33
N GLY A 107 -0.06 5.12 5.29
CA GLY A 107 0.39 5.34 3.92
C GLY A 107 -0.71 5.88 3.02
N ILE A 108 -0.34 6.17 1.78
CA ILE A 108 -1.28 6.66 0.76
C ILE A 108 -0.96 6.08 -0.61
N GLN A 109 -2.01 5.87 -1.40
CA GLN A 109 -1.96 5.68 -2.85
C GLN A 109 -2.93 6.65 -3.52
N ILE A 110 -2.53 7.25 -4.64
CA ILE A 110 -3.42 8.02 -5.50
C ILE A 110 -3.44 7.39 -6.89
N LEU A 111 -4.60 6.88 -7.26
CA LEU A 111 -4.87 6.18 -8.51
C LEU A 111 -5.13 7.19 -9.66
N ALA A 112 -4.67 6.88 -10.90
CA ALA A 112 -3.78 5.75 -11.15
C ALA A 112 -2.36 6.26 -11.35
N GLY A 113 -1.41 5.73 -10.59
CA GLY A 113 -0.02 6.09 -10.74
C GLY A 113 0.33 7.55 -10.42
N ALA A 114 -0.54 8.30 -9.74
CA ALA A 114 -0.32 9.70 -9.36
C ALA A 114 0.67 9.82 -8.18
N ASN A 115 1.84 9.22 -8.37
CA ASN A 115 2.81 8.94 -7.31
C ASN A 115 3.46 10.22 -6.74
N LYS A 116 3.67 11.26 -7.56
CA LYS A 116 4.16 12.57 -7.07
C LYS A 116 3.10 13.26 -6.20
N HIS A 117 1.82 13.17 -6.57
CA HIS A 117 0.70 13.67 -5.76
C HIS A 117 0.64 12.95 -4.42
N ALA A 118 0.73 11.61 -4.43
CA ALA A 118 0.79 10.80 -3.21
C ALA A 118 1.98 11.18 -2.32
N MET A 119 3.16 11.41 -2.90
CA MET A 119 4.36 11.84 -2.17
C MET A 119 4.18 13.23 -1.55
N ALA A 120 3.56 14.17 -2.27
CA ALA A 120 3.26 15.51 -1.76
C ALA A 120 2.28 15.45 -0.57
N VAL A 121 1.21 14.65 -0.69
CA VAL A 121 0.26 14.41 0.41
C VAL A 121 0.96 13.75 1.60
N ALA A 122 1.77 12.72 1.36
CA ALA A 122 2.50 12.03 2.42
C ALA A 122 3.42 12.99 3.20
N LYS A 123 4.12 13.87 2.48
CA LYS A 123 4.94 14.92 3.11
C LYS A 123 4.10 15.90 3.92
N ALA A 124 2.99 16.40 3.37
CA ALA A 124 2.15 17.41 4.01
C ALA A 124 1.39 16.85 5.23
N ALA A 125 0.94 15.59 5.18
CA ALA A 125 0.21 14.93 6.24
C ALA A 125 1.10 14.11 7.20
N ASN A 126 2.43 14.15 7.03
CA ASN A 126 3.41 13.42 7.83
C ASN A 126 3.14 11.90 7.85
N LEU A 127 2.89 11.32 6.68
CA LEU A 127 2.70 9.89 6.50
C LEU A 127 4.04 9.16 6.39
N GLU A 128 4.02 7.85 6.63
CA GLU A 128 5.24 7.03 6.68
C GLU A 128 5.60 6.39 5.34
N PHE A 129 4.63 6.12 4.47
CA PHE A 129 4.90 5.46 3.19
C PHE A 129 3.90 5.84 2.11
N ILE A 130 4.28 5.59 0.86
CA ILE A 130 3.38 5.60 -0.29
C ILE A 130 3.41 4.23 -0.98
N ARG A 131 2.28 3.83 -1.57
CA ARG A 131 2.19 2.72 -2.51
C ARG A 131 2.24 3.28 -3.92
N VAL A 132 3.10 2.69 -4.76
CA VAL A 132 3.45 3.23 -6.08
C VAL A 132 3.13 2.24 -7.18
N GLU A 133 2.34 2.66 -8.15
CA GLU A 133 2.14 1.95 -9.41
C GLU A 133 3.10 2.48 -10.47
N GLY A 134 3.53 1.61 -11.43
CA GLY A 134 4.40 2.04 -12.52
C GLY A 134 5.75 2.58 -12.05
N PHE A 135 6.39 1.95 -11.07
CA PHE A 135 7.69 2.40 -10.57
C PHE A 135 8.80 2.09 -11.56
N VAL A 136 8.95 0.81 -11.94
CA VAL A 136 9.88 0.35 -12.97
C VAL A 136 9.12 -0.42 -14.03
N PHE A 137 9.62 -0.43 -15.26
CA PHE A 137 9.02 -1.01 -16.45
C PHE A 137 7.63 -0.44 -16.79
N SER A 138 7.47 -0.07 -18.05
CA SER A 138 6.16 0.36 -18.56
C SER A 138 5.24 -0.84 -18.76
N HIS A 139 3.94 -0.62 -18.67
CA HIS A 139 2.92 -1.63 -18.89
C HIS A 139 1.63 -0.98 -19.41
N VAL A 140 0.71 -1.77 -19.93
CA VAL A 140 -0.61 -1.30 -20.35
C VAL A 140 -1.60 -1.62 -19.24
N ALA A 141 -2.32 -0.60 -18.76
CA ALA A 141 -3.36 -0.72 -17.74
C ALA A 141 -4.72 -0.28 -18.29
N ASP A 142 -5.77 -0.31 -17.47
CA ASP A 142 -7.10 0.17 -17.86
C ASP A 142 -7.07 1.66 -18.28
N GLU A 143 -6.13 2.43 -17.71
CA GLU A 143 -5.90 3.84 -17.99
C GLU A 143 -5.02 4.10 -19.21
N GLY A 144 -4.55 3.06 -19.89
CA GLY A 144 -3.68 3.14 -21.06
C GLY A 144 -2.22 2.78 -20.75
N LEU A 145 -1.27 3.34 -21.53
CA LEU A 145 0.17 3.07 -21.33
C LEU A 145 0.68 3.81 -20.09
N MET A 146 1.11 3.04 -19.09
CA MET A 146 1.72 3.55 -17.88
C MET A 146 3.24 3.51 -18.01
N ASN A 147 3.88 4.67 -17.97
CA ASN A 147 5.34 4.77 -18.02
C ASN A 147 5.96 4.61 -16.64
N ALA A 148 7.21 4.10 -16.62
CA ALA A 148 7.99 4.01 -15.41
C ALA A 148 8.34 5.41 -14.85
N CYS A 149 8.14 5.60 -13.54
CA CYS A 149 8.30 6.91 -12.90
C CYS A 149 9.45 6.98 -11.88
N ALA A 150 10.19 5.91 -11.64
CA ALA A 150 11.13 5.81 -10.52
C ALA A 150 12.14 6.98 -10.47
N GLY A 151 12.76 7.32 -11.59
CA GLY A 151 13.75 8.39 -11.66
C GLY A 151 13.19 9.76 -11.25
N ASP A 152 11.99 10.08 -11.74
CA ASP A 152 11.30 11.33 -11.45
C ASP A 152 10.77 11.36 -10.02
N LEU A 153 10.18 10.28 -9.56
CA LEU A 153 9.60 10.19 -8.22
C LEU A 153 10.68 10.31 -7.14
N MET A 154 11.81 9.60 -7.31
CA MET A 154 12.86 9.61 -6.30
C MET A 154 13.58 10.96 -6.23
N ARG A 155 13.75 11.67 -7.35
CA ARG A 155 14.25 13.05 -7.36
C ARG A 155 13.25 14.02 -6.72
N TYR A 156 11.96 13.88 -7.02
CA TYR A 156 10.89 14.66 -6.40
C TYR A 156 10.85 14.45 -4.89
N ARG A 157 10.87 13.18 -4.41
CA ARG A 157 10.96 12.84 -2.99
C ARG A 157 12.05 13.63 -2.29
N HIS A 158 13.26 13.62 -2.86
CA HIS A 158 14.41 14.32 -2.29
C HIS A 158 14.22 15.84 -2.32
N SER A 159 13.76 16.39 -3.45
CA SER A 159 13.60 17.85 -3.63
C SER A 159 12.61 18.49 -2.65
N ILE A 160 11.59 17.75 -2.20
CA ILE A 160 10.62 18.23 -1.20
C ILE A 160 10.97 17.83 0.24
N GLY A 161 12.15 17.24 0.46
CA GLY A 161 12.60 16.80 1.78
C GLY A 161 11.74 15.67 2.38
N ALA A 162 11.26 14.73 1.55
CA ALA A 162 10.43 13.60 1.95
C ALA A 162 11.22 12.28 2.06
N ASP A 163 12.55 12.32 2.30
CA ASP A 163 13.42 11.14 2.33
C ASP A 163 13.01 10.12 3.43
N ASN A 164 12.28 10.57 4.43
CA ASN A 164 11.71 9.71 5.48
C ASN A 164 10.48 8.90 5.02
N VAL A 165 9.79 9.29 3.94
CA VAL A 165 8.63 8.57 3.41
C VAL A 165 9.11 7.37 2.60
N MET A 166 8.68 6.16 2.98
CA MET A 166 9.05 4.94 2.25
C MET A 166 8.26 4.81 0.95
N VAL A 167 8.92 4.34 -0.10
CA VAL A 167 8.34 4.04 -1.41
C VAL A 167 8.18 2.52 -1.54
N LEU A 168 6.93 2.05 -1.50
CA LEU A 168 6.55 0.65 -1.65
C LEU A 168 5.95 0.45 -3.05
N ALA A 169 6.69 -0.22 -3.93
CA ALA A 169 6.37 -0.31 -5.36
C ALA A 169 5.62 -1.60 -5.71
N ASP A 170 4.45 -1.48 -6.34
CA ASP A 170 3.79 -2.61 -6.99
C ASP A 170 4.68 -3.14 -8.14
N ILE A 171 4.94 -4.44 -8.14
CA ILE A 171 5.67 -5.14 -9.20
C ILE A 171 4.72 -6.07 -9.94
N LYS A 172 4.73 -6.03 -11.28
CA LYS A 172 3.77 -6.78 -12.11
C LYS A 172 2.33 -6.56 -11.64
N LYS A 173 1.91 -5.28 -11.48
CA LYS A 173 0.66 -4.92 -10.83
C LYS A 173 -0.58 -5.53 -11.50
N LYS A 174 -1.62 -5.75 -10.69
CA LYS A 174 -2.96 -6.15 -11.15
C LYS A 174 -3.59 -5.13 -12.13
N HIS A 175 -4.66 -5.52 -12.81
CA HIS A 175 -5.35 -4.70 -13.81
C HIS A 175 -4.42 -4.16 -14.90
N SER A 176 -3.51 -5.03 -15.37
CA SER A 176 -2.49 -4.63 -16.33
C SER A 176 -2.08 -5.78 -17.23
N ALA A 177 -1.77 -5.45 -18.47
CA ALA A 177 -1.13 -6.35 -19.43
C ALA A 177 0.37 -6.11 -19.43
N HIS A 178 1.14 -7.16 -19.17
CA HIS A 178 2.61 -7.12 -19.10
C HIS A 178 3.26 -7.73 -20.34
N ALA A 179 2.56 -7.74 -21.50
CA ALA A 179 3.06 -8.35 -22.71
C ALA A 179 4.36 -7.73 -23.22
N ILE A 180 4.52 -6.41 -23.11
CA ILE A 180 5.74 -5.70 -23.52
C ILE A 180 6.96 -5.98 -22.63
N THR A 181 6.77 -6.63 -21.50
CA THR A 181 7.80 -7.04 -20.53
C THR A 181 7.64 -8.50 -20.15
N ALA A 182 7.16 -9.34 -21.09
CA ALA A 182 6.91 -10.76 -20.85
C ALA A 182 8.21 -11.56 -20.62
N ASP A 183 9.33 -11.04 -21.11
CA ASP A 183 10.69 -11.54 -20.95
C ASP A 183 11.32 -11.16 -19.59
N VAL A 184 10.71 -10.28 -18.81
CA VAL A 184 11.18 -9.86 -17.48
C VAL A 184 10.33 -10.57 -16.43
N ASP A 185 10.93 -11.36 -15.56
CA ASP A 185 10.20 -12.04 -14.49
C ASP A 185 9.97 -11.12 -13.27
N ILE A 186 9.23 -11.64 -12.27
CA ILE A 186 8.87 -10.84 -11.09
C ILE A 186 10.07 -10.57 -10.17
N VAL A 187 11.06 -11.46 -10.15
CA VAL A 187 12.30 -11.32 -9.37
C VAL A 187 13.17 -10.24 -9.99
N GLU A 188 13.34 -10.28 -11.32
CA GLU A 188 14.05 -9.24 -12.07
C GLU A 188 13.38 -7.88 -11.88
N THR A 189 12.04 -7.83 -11.89
CA THR A 189 11.28 -6.61 -11.63
C THR A 189 11.56 -6.08 -10.22
N ALA A 190 11.61 -6.95 -9.21
CA ALA A 190 11.94 -6.55 -7.84
C ALA A 190 13.39 -6.06 -7.70
N GLN A 191 14.34 -6.69 -8.39
CA GLN A 191 15.74 -6.24 -8.41
C GLN A 191 15.90 -4.89 -9.10
N ALA A 192 15.16 -4.66 -10.20
CA ALA A 192 15.11 -3.35 -10.84
C ALA A 192 14.53 -2.27 -9.92
N ALA A 193 13.44 -2.58 -9.20
CA ALA A 193 12.88 -1.65 -8.22
C ALA A 193 13.90 -1.29 -7.12
N LYS A 194 14.65 -2.27 -6.61
CA LYS A 194 15.76 -2.06 -5.67
C LYS A 194 16.85 -1.17 -6.25
N PHE A 195 17.26 -1.43 -7.49
CA PHE A 195 18.27 -0.63 -8.17
C PHE A 195 17.85 0.84 -8.34
N PHE A 196 16.55 1.07 -8.57
CA PHE A 196 15.94 2.39 -8.65
C PHE A 196 15.51 2.96 -7.29
N LEU A 197 16.00 2.38 -6.18
CA LEU A 197 15.87 2.88 -4.80
C LEU A 197 14.44 2.80 -4.21
N ALA A 198 13.62 1.84 -4.63
CA ALA A 198 12.42 1.51 -3.88
C ALA A 198 12.79 1.06 -2.45
N ASP A 199 11.97 1.41 -1.47
CA ASP A 199 12.16 0.98 -0.08
C ASP A 199 11.53 -0.40 0.21
N GLY A 200 10.66 -0.89 -0.67
CA GLY A 200 10.05 -2.21 -0.62
C GLY A 200 9.22 -2.49 -1.87
N VAL A 201 8.75 -3.72 -2.01
CA VAL A 201 7.94 -4.16 -3.16
C VAL A 201 6.64 -4.81 -2.73
N ILE A 202 5.62 -4.71 -3.58
CA ILE A 202 4.29 -5.26 -3.35
C ILE A 202 3.98 -6.25 -4.48
N VAL A 203 3.69 -7.50 -4.12
CA VAL A 203 3.22 -8.55 -5.03
C VAL A 203 1.70 -8.59 -4.98
N THR A 204 1.04 -8.52 -6.13
CA THR A 204 -0.42 -8.58 -6.24
C THR A 204 -0.89 -9.80 -7.02
N GLY A 205 -2.16 -10.18 -6.87
CA GLY A 205 -2.81 -11.10 -7.82
C GLY A 205 -3.16 -10.40 -9.14
N PRO A 206 -3.80 -11.08 -10.07
CA PRO A 206 -4.14 -10.52 -11.38
C PRO A 206 -5.20 -9.42 -11.34
N ALA A 207 -6.12 -9.44 -10.36
CA ALA A 207 -7.18 -8.45 -10.19
C ALA A 207 -7.50 -8.18 -8.71
N THR A 208 -8.30 -7.14 -8.45
CA THR A 208 -8.73 -6.79 -7.07
C THR A 208 -9.46 -7.97 -6.43
N GLY A 209 -9.03 -8.34 -5.21
CA GLY A 209 -9.58 -9.47 -4.45
C GLY A 209 -9.08 -10.85 -4.92
N GLN A 210 -8.36 -10.94 -6.03
CA GLN A 210 -7.75 -12.20 -6.44
C GLN A 210 -6.42 -12.46 -5.73
N ILE A 211 -6.15 -13.74 -5.49
CA ILE A 211 -5.04 -14.22 -4.65
C ILE A 211 -3.71 -14.00 -5.37
N ALA A 212 -2.74 -13.40 -4.67
CA ALA A 212 -1.36 -13.34 -5.13
C ALA A 212 -0.72 -14.75 -5.13
N SER A 213 0.14 -15.02 -6.11
CA SER A 213 0.85 -16.30 -6.19
C SER A 213 1.82 -16.45 -5.02
N THR A 214 1.60 -17.46 -4.15
CA THR A 214 2.51 -17.78 -3.04
C THR A 214 3.91 -18.16 -3.54
N LYS A 215 3.99 -18.74 -4.74
CA LYS A 215 5.26 -19.08 -5.41
C LYS A 215 6.04 -17.81 -5.76
N GLU A 216 5.38 -16.81 -6.34
CA GLU A 216 6.00 -15.51 -6.67
C GLU A 216 6.40 -14.74 -5.43
N VAL A 217 5.53 -14.67 -4.42
CA VAL A 217 5.84 -14.03 -3.13
C VAL A 217 7.10 -14.66 -2.52
N LYS A 218 7.18 -15.99 -2.48
CA LYS A 218 8.35 -16.72 -1.97
C LYS A 218 9.60 -16.45 -2.81
N ALA A 219 9.49 -16.44 -4.14
CA ALA A 219 10.61 -16.16 -5.02
C ALA A 219 11.17 -14.75 -4.79
N VAL A 220 10.30 -13.74 -4.65
CA VAL A 220 10.71 -12.37 -4.36
C VAL A 220 11.37 -12.27 -2.99
N LEU A 221 10.78 -12.87 -1.93
CA LEU A 221 11.35 -12.90 -0.57
C LEU A 221 12.75 -13.48 -0.54
N GLN A 222 13.01 -14.55 -1.29
CA GLN A 222 14.32 -15.24 -1.32
C GLN A 222 15.39 -14.47 -2.09
N ASN A 223 15.00 -13.58 -3.01
CA ASN A 223 15.91 -12.91 -3.94
C ASN A 223 16.04 -11.39 -3.71
N THR A 224 15.35 -10.84 -2.69
CA THR A 224 15.47 -9.42 -2.35
C THR A 224 15.86 -9.24 -0.88
N GLN A 225 16.53 -8.12 -0.59
CA GLN A 225 16.83 -7.69 0.78
C GLN A 225 16.03 -6.43 1.10
N MET A 226 14.75 -6.44 0.72
CA MET A 226 13.81 -5.34 0.95
C MET A 226 12.53 -5.88 1.58
N PRO A 227 11.73 -5.05 2.22
CA PRO A 227 10.35 -5.39 2.58
C PRO A 227 9.57 -5.88 1.37
N VAL A 228 8.92 -7.05 1.52
CA VAL A 228 8.00 -7.64 0.54
C VAL A 228 6.63 -7.69 1.15
N LEU A 229 5.66 -7.08 0.47
CA LEU A 229 4.27 -7.02 0.89
C LEU A 229 3.39 -7.79 -0.09
N VAL A 230 2.23 -8.22 0.38
CA VAL A 230 1.19 -8.85 -0.47
C VAL A 230 0.01 -7.91 -0.58
N GLY A 231 -0.33 -7.47 -1.78
CA GLY A 231 -1.26 -6.35 -2.04
C GLY A 231 -2.67 -6.73 -2.49
N SER A 232 -3.05 -8.03 -2.54
CA SER A 232 -4.41 -8.43 -2.92
C SER A 232 -4.78 -9.85 -2.51
N GLY A 233 -6.08 -10.11 -2.40
CA GLY A 233 -6.66 -11.44 -2.23
C GLY A 233 -6.39 -12.12 -0.88
N VAL A 234 -5.88 -11.38 0.11
CA VAL A 234 -5.65 -11.93 1.45
C VAL A 234 -6.96 -11.90 2.25
N THR A 235 -7.30 -13.05 2.82
CA THR A 235 -8.48 -13.27 3.67
C THR A 235 -8.06 -13.92 5.00
N ALA A 236 -8.97 -14.03 5.96
CA ALA A 236 -8.69 -14.72 7.22
C ALA A 236 -8.26 -16.18 7.03
N GLU A 237 -8.81 -16.84 6.00
CA GLU A 237 -8.57 -18.25 5.70
C GLU A 237 -7.18 -18.50 5.11
N ASN A 238 -6.68 -17.56 4.30
CA ASN A 238 -5.39 -17.72 3.59
C ASN A 238 -4.23 -16.90 4.18
N TYR A 239 -4.46 -16.06 5.19
CA TYR A 239 -3.44 -15.21 5.79
C TYR A 239 -2.16 -15.97 6.19
N ASP A 240 -2.30 -17.18 6.74
CA ASP A 240 -1.17 -18.01 7.16
C ASP A 240 -0.19 -18.34 6.02
N GLN A 241 -0.67 -18.41 4.78
CA GLN A 241 0.17 -18.65 3.60
C GLN A 241 1.12 -17.49 3.29
N TYR A 242 0.77 -16.27 3.73
CA TYR A 242 1.51 -15.03 3.46
C TYR A 242 2.24 -14.46 4.69
N ARG A 243 2.18 -15.13 5.82
CA ARG A 243 2.78 -14.66 7.08
C ARG A 243 4.28 -14.39 7.03
N ALA A 244 5.00 -15.03 6.08
CA ALA A 244 6.43 -14.81 5.86
C ALA A 244 6.71 -13.49 5.12
N ALA A 245 5.71 -12.86 4.51
CA ALA A 245 5.84 -11.50 4.00
C ALA A 245 5.91 -10.50 5.16
N HIS A 246 6.52 -9.35 4.92
CA HIS A 246 6.67 -8.31 5.94
C HIS A 246 5.32 -7.68 6.30
N ALA A 247 4.40 -7.55 5.31
CA ALA A 247 3.02 -7.16 5.56
C ALA A 247 2.07 -7.72 4.49
N VAL A 248 0.77 -7.72 4.83
CA VAL A 248 -0.33 -7.95 3.89
C VAL A 248 -1.21 -6.71 3.86
N ILE A 249 -1.64 -6.27 2.67
CA ILE A 249 -2.56 -5.16 2.46
C ILE A 249 -3.94 -5.76 2.22
N VAL A 250 -4.90 -5.45 3.09
CA VAL A 250 -6.22 -6.08 3.10
C VAL A 250 -7.30 -5.01 2.94
N GLY A 251 -7.99 -5.04 1.81
CA GLY A 251 -9.10 -4.14 1.48
C GLY A 251 -10.43 -4.88 1.40
N SER A 252 -10.77 -5.41 0.21
CA SER A 252 -12.09 -6.00 -0.11
C SER A 252 -12.57 -7.04 0.90
N ALA A 253 -11.68 -7.91 1.40
CA ALA A 253 -12.04 -8.96 2.37
C ALA A 253 -12.64 -8.41 3.66
N LEU A 254 -12.33 -7.17 4.03
CA LEU A 254 -12.81 -6.50 5.24
C LEU A 254 -14.09 -5.69 5.02
N LYS A 255 -14.58 -5.60 3.77
CA LYS A 255 -15.80 -4.87 3.41
C LYS A 255 -17.01 -5.80 3.44
N GLU A 256 -18.21 -5.23 3.56
CA GLU A 256 -19.49 -5.95 3.49
C GLU A 256 -19.56 -6.79 2.21
N GLY A 257 -19.91 -8.06 2.33
CA GLY A 257 -19.97 -9.00 1.22
C GLY A 257 -18.62 -9.28 0.52
N GLY A 258 -17.49 -8.75 0.99
CA GLY A 258 -16.18 -8.92 0.35
C GLY A 258 -15.97 -8.06 -0.89
N HIS A 259 -16.80 -7.04 -1.11
CA HIS A 259 -16.72 -6.14 -2.26
C HIS A 259 -16.10 -4.79 -1.89
N TRP A 260 -15.11 -4.36 -2.65
CA TRP A 260 -14.35 -3.13 -2.38
C TRP A 260 -15.20 -1.86 -2.37
N THR A 261 -16.32 -1.86 -3.10
CA THR A 261 -17.26 -0.73 -3.18
C THR A 261 -18.10 -0.54 -1.93
N ASN A 262 -18.20 -1.58 -1.08
CA ASN A 262 -19.07 -1.58 0.08
C ASN A 262 -18.37 -0.95 1.30
N ARG A 263 -19.15 -0.71 2.34
CA ARG A 263 -18.64 -0.19 3.61
C ARG A 263 -17.73 -1.20 4.32
N LEU A 264 -16.87 -0.70 5.20
CA LEU A 264 -16.09 -1.54 6.10
C LEU A 264 -17.03 -2.32 7.03
N ASP A 265 -16.83 -3.64 7.14
CA ASP A 265 -17.57 -4.50 8.08
C ASP A 265 -16.69 -4.76 9.31
N GLU A 266 -17.04 -4.13 10.43
CA GLU A 266 -16.32 -4.25 11.70
C GLU A 266 -16.19 -5.71 12.17
N ARG A 267 -17.21 -6.55 11.93
CA ARG A 267 -17.19 -7.97 12.30
C ARG A 267 -16.14 -8.72 11.49
N ARG A 268 -16.03 -8.41 10.18
CA ARG A 268 -14.99 -9.01 9.32
C ARG A 268 -13.59 -8.59 9.73
N VAL A 269 -13.40 -7.32 10.06
CA VAL A 269 -12.11 -6.83 10.60
C VAL A 269 -11.75 -7.57 11.88
N LYS A 270 -12.71 -7.69 12.82
CA LYS A 270 -12.51 -8.42 14.08
C LYS A 270 -12.13 -9.88 13.85
N GLN A 271 -12.88 -10.61 13.03
CA GLN A 271 -12.61 -12.01 12.70
C GLN A 271 -11.22 -12.17 12.04
N PHE A 272 -10.87 -11.27 11.13
CA PHE A 272 -9.57 -11.28 10.49
C PHE A 272 -8.43 -11.09 11.52
N MET A 273 -8.53 -10.09 12.40
CA MET A 273 -7.52 -9.81 13.41
C MET A 273 -7.45 -10.88 14.51
N GLU A 274 -8.55 -11.54 14.85
CA GLU A 274 -8.55 -12.73 15.72
C GLU A 274 -7.74 -13.87 15.08
N ARG A 275 -7.97 -14.14 13.79
CA ARG A 275 -7.19 -15.13 13.05
C ARG A 275 -5.69 -14.77 12.98
N VAL A 276 -5.36 -13.51 12.75
CA VAL A 276 -3.97 -13.02 12.77
C VAL A 276 -3.31 -13.30 14.12
N LYS A 277 -4.00 -13.00 15.23
CA LYS A 277 -3.49 -13.25 16.58
C LYS A 277 -3.24 -14.74 16.83
N GLU A 278 -4.14 -15.63 16.40
CA GLU A 278 -3.96 -17.08 16.50
C GLU A 278 -2.70 -17.56 15.74
N VAL A 279 -2.53 -17.08 14.50
CA VAL A 279 -1.39 -17.46 13.66
C VAL A 279 -0.08 -16.97 14.27
N ARG A 280 -0.05 -15.71 14.75
CA ARG A 280 1.13 -15.13 15.42
C ARG A 280 1.52 -15.91 16.68
N LYS A 281 0.53 -16.30 17.52
CA LYS A 281 0.76 -17.07 18.74
C LYS A 281 1.37 -18.45 18.46
N LYS A 282 0.85 -19.20 17.50
CA LYS A 282 1.37 -20.52 17.11
C LYS A 282 2.85 -20.48 16.71
N HIS A 283 3.32 -19.36 16.17
CA HIS A 283 4.72 -19.22 15.78
C HIS A 283 5.66 -18.92 16.94
N VAL A 284 5.23 -18.07 17.89
CA VAL A 284 6.02 -17.82 19.11
C VAL A 284 6.23 -19.13 19.85
N ASP A 285 5.17 -19.93 20.01
CA ASP A 285 5.24 -21.22 20.70
C ASP A 285 6.16 -22.23 19.97
N ALA A 286 6.15 -22.25 18.63
CA ALA A 286 7.03 -23.13 17.84
C ALA A 286 8.51 -22.73 17.90
N THR A 287 8.81 -21.45 18.07
CA THR A 287 10.19 -20.95 18.16
C THR A 287 10.79 -21.12 19.56
N MET A 288 9.97 -21.26 20.61
CA MET A 288 10.43 -21.50 21.97
C MET A 288 10.70 -22.99 22.29
N ILE A 289 10.39 -23.91 21.36
CA ILE A 289 10.56 -25.36 21.55
C ILE A 289 11.85 -25.88 20.89
N ILE A 290 12.62 -25.00 20.20
CA ILE A 290 13.92 -25.28 19.61
C ILE A 290 15.02 -24.63 20.46
#